data_4e86d2aeb227ee4e4c820d6bb7c20ff6
#
_entry.id   4e86d2aeb227ee4e4c820d6bb7c20ff6
#
_cell.length_a   1.000
_cell.length_b   1.000
_cell.length_c   1.000
_cell.angle_alpha   90.00
_cell.angle_beta   90.00
_cell.angle_gamma   90.00
#
_symmetry.space_group_name_H-M   'P 1'
#
loop_
_entity.id
_entity.type
_entity.pdbx_description
1 polymer ?
#
loop_
_entity_poly.entity_id
_entity_poly.type
_entity_poly.pdbx_seq_one_letter_code
_entity_poly.pdbx_strand_id
1 'polypeptide(L)'
;MTSPVLPRTHSVRMPAENRRLQIVAIAAELFSRKGFSGTTTKEIADHAGVSEAIIFRHFATKDDLYRAILDYKVKQATERMKKDLNEAASRKDDNAYFGSLAYDMLEFHTKDQTFMRLLLFSALEGHDLSEIFFNSTARDMRTQIRRYIKQRIADGAFRRVDTALAARAFVGMVLNQAQVRNIFHDDDLKLSNRQMADRFVDLFLAGIRSPRDNGPDSEPTK
;
A
#
# COMPACT_ATOMS: atom_id res chain seq x y z
N MET A 1 49.88 -42.87 0.78
CA MET A 1 49.37 -41.60 1.29
C MET A 1 48.08 -41.33 0.53
N THR A 2 46.94 -41.63 1.13
CA THR A 2 45.62 -41.46 0.56
C THR A 2 45.09 -40.08 1.04
N SER A 3 44.86 -39.16 0.09
CA SER A 3 44.27 -37.88 0.38
C SER A 3 42.80 -38.00 0.84
N PRO A 4 42.36 -37.29 1.88
CA PRO A 4 40.99 -37.37 2.34
C PRO A 4 40.07 -36.63 1.33
N VAL A 5 39.04 -37.36 0.84
CA VAL A 5 37.95 -36.82 0.06
C VAL A 5 37.05 -36.00 1.02
N LEU A 6 37.04 -34.69 0.87
CA LEU A 6 36.11 -33.79 1.60
C LEU A 6 34.68 -34.14 1.21
N PRO A 7 33.74 -34.23 2.17
CA PRO A 7 32.34 -34.49 1.87
C PRO A 7 31.76 -33.29 1.08
N ARG A 8 31.10 -33.56 -0.05
CA ARG A 8 30.32 -32.59 -0.78
C ARG A 8 29.20 -32.08 0.13
N THR A 9 29.28 -30.85 0.53
CA THR A 9 28.17 -30.19 1.22
C THR A 9 26.94 -30.21 0.32
N HIS A 10 25.96 -31.06 0.68
CA HIS A 10 24.64 -31.03 0.05
C HIS A 10 24.03 -29.65 0.29
N SER A 11 24.05 -28.82 -0.73
CA SER A 11 23.23 -27.58 -0.77
C SER A 11 21.78 -28.04 -0.56
N VAL A 12 21.21 -27.70 0.58
CA VAL A 12 19.80 -27.98 0.89
C VAL A 12 18.97 -27.29 -0.19
N ARG A 13 18.31 -28.10 -1.03
CA ARG A 13 17.49 -27.60 -2.13
C ARG A 13 16.36 -26.77 -1.55
N MET A 14 16.37 -25.44 -1.80
CA MET A 14 15.32 -24.53 -1.35
C MET A 14 13.95 -25.02 -1.82
N PRO A 15 12.93 -25.07 -0.94
CA PRO A 15 11.56 -25.42 -1.32
C PRO A 15 11.06 -24.55 -2.48
N ALA A 16 10.21 -25.10 -3.34
CA ALA A 16 9.73 -24.41 -4.55
C ALA A 16 9.02 -23.10 -4.23
N GLU A 17 8.23 -23.05 -3.15
CA GLU A 17 7.53 -21.85 -2.70
C GLU A 17 8.52 -20.76 -2.25
N ASN A 18 9.53 -21.11 -1.47
CA ASN A 18 10.56 -20.14 -1.06
C ASN A 18 11.33 -19.58 -2.26
N ARG A 19 11.59 -20.43 -3.27
CA ARG A 19 12.23 -19.99 -4.51
C ARG A 19 11.33 -19.05 -5.29
N ARG A 20 10.03 -19.32 -5.35
CA ARG A 20 9.05 -18.44 -5.99
C ARG A 20 9.02 -17.07 -5.32
N LEU A 21 8.97 -17.01 -4.00
CA LEU A 21 9.00 -15.76 -3.22
C LEU A 21 10.31 -14.99 -3.40
N GLN A 22 11.46 -15.68 -3.46
CA GLN A 22 12.74 -15.05 -3.73
C GLN A 22 12.76 -14.37 -5.11
N ILE A 23 12.28 -15.08 -6.14
CA ILE A 23 12.19 -14.51 -7.50
C ILE A 23 11.29 -13.29 -7.53
N VAL A 24 10.11 -13.35 -6.88
CA VAL A 24 9.17 -12.22 -6.77
C VAL A 24 9.85 -11.02 -6.10
N ALA A 25 10.57 -11.21 -5.00
CA ALA A 25 11.24 -10.11 -4.30
C ALA A 25 12.34 -9.45 -5.15
N ILE A 26 13.18 -10.24 -5.82
CA ILE A 26 14.25 -9.74 -6.70
C ILE A 26 13.66 -9.02 -7.92
N ALA A 27 12.64 -9.61 -8.53
CA ALA A 27 11.97 -8.99 -9.68
C ALA A 27 11.29 -7.67 -9.29
N ALA A 28 10.65 -7.60 -8.11
CA ALA A 28 10.06 -6.37 -7.61
C ALA A 28 11.09 -5.24 -7.50
N GLU A 29 12.26 -5.54 -6.96
CA GLU A 29 13.37 -4.58 -6.85
C GLU A 29 13.83 -4.08 -8.23
N LEU A 30 14.07 -4.98 -9.19
CA LEU A 30 14.54 -4.63 -10.53
C LEU A 30 13.49 -3.81 -11.31
N PHE A 31 12.24 -4.27 -11.32
CA PHE A 31 11.15 -3.54 -11.98
C PHE A 31 10.90 -2.16 -11.35
N SER A 32 11.06 -2.02 -10.04
CA SER A 32 10.89 -0.72 -9.38
C SER A 32 11.97 0.30 -9.73
N ARG A 33 13.12 -0.17 -10.22
CA ARG A 33 14.24 0.69 -10.64
C ARG A 33 14.25 1.01 -12.12
N LYS A 34 13.86 0.05 -12.97
CA LYS A 34 14.04 0.11 -14.42
C LYS A 34 12.75 0.07 -15.23
N GLY A 35 11.62 -0.10 -14.57
CA GLY A 35 10.32 -0.34 -15.20
C GLY A 35 10.18 -1.77 -15.74
N PHE A 36 9.01 -2.06 -16.30
CA PHE A 36 8.73 -3.35 -16.91
C PHE A 36 9.57 -3.54 -18.19
N SER A 37 9.59 -2.56 -19.07
CA SER A 37 10.31 -2.63 -20.33
C SER A 37 11.83 -2.69 -20.16
N GLY A 38 12.37 -2.01 -19.16
CA GLY A 38 13.81 -1.93 -18.87
C GLY A 38 14.40 -3.13 -18.13
N THR A 39 13.58 -4.12 -17.73
CA THR A 39 14.03 -5.31 -16.97
C THR A 39 13.85 -6.58 -17.79
N THR A 40 14.84 -7.46 -17.85
CA THR A 40 14.76 -8.76 -18.54
C THR A 40 14.65 -9.93 -17.58
N THR A 41 14.01 -11.03 -18.02
CA THR A 41 13.96 -12.29 -17.25
C THR A 41 15.33 -12.89 -17.00
N LYS A 42 16.26 -12.70 -17.93
CA LYS A 42 17.67 -13.08 -17.78
C LYS A 42 18.33 -12.33 -16.62
N GLU A 43 18.15 -11.01 -16.55
CA GLU A 43 18.69 -10.19 -15.45
C GLU A 43 18.11 -10.62 -14.10
N ILE A 44 16.80 -10.91 -14.04
CA ILE A 44 16.16 -11.43 -12.82
C ILE A 44 16.77 -12.78 -12.43
N ALA A 45 16.99 -13.67 -13.39
CA ALA A 45 17.59 -14.98 -13.14
C ALA A 45 19.03 -14.86 -12.60
N ASP A 46 19.84 -13.99 -13.19
CA ASP A 46 21.21 -13.72 -12.76
C ASP A 46 21.25 -13.21 -11.30
N HIS A 47 20.39 -12.25 -10.93
CA HIS A 47 20.29 -11.74 -9.56
C HIS A 47 19.72 -12.77 -8.57
N ALA A 48 18.85 -13.67 -9.02
CA ALA A 48 18.30 -14.75 -8.20
C ALA A 48 19.25 -15.95 -8.05
N GLY A 49 20.36 -15.98 -8.78
CA GLY A 49 21.30 -17.09 -8.79
C GLY A 49 20.69 -18.37 -9.37
N VAL A 50 19.85 -18.23 -10.40
CA VAL A 50 19.16 -19.35 -11.07
C VAL A 50 19.28 -19.22 -12.59
N SER A 51 18.93 -20.29 -13.31
CA SER A 51 18.77 -20.19 -14.75
C SER A 51 17.43 -19.54 -15.12
N GLU A 52 17.35 -18.88 -16.29
CA GLU A 52 16.11 -18.32 -16.81
C GLU A 52 14.99 -19.38 -16.94
N ALA A 53 15.35 -20.63 -17.25
CA ALA A 53 14.41 -21.76 -17.25
C ALA A 53 13.73 -21.98 -15.88
N ILE A 54 14.41 -21.65 -14.79
CA ILE A 54 13.80 -21.70 -13.44
C ILE A 54 12.76 -20.61 -13.29
N ILE A 55 13.00 -19.40 -13.81
CA ILE A 55 12.00 -18.32 -13.83
C ILE A 55 10.74 -18.80 -14.54
N PHE A 56 10.88 -19.29 -15.78
CA PHE A 56 9.74 -19.76 -16.58
C PHE A 56 9.04 -21.00 -16.04
N ARG A 57 9.69 -21.78 -15.19
CA ARG A 57 9.02 -22.87 -14.47
C ARG A 57 8.05 -22.36 -13.40
N HIS A 58 8.31 -21.19 -12.80
CA HIS A 58 7.47 -20.58 -11.78
C HIS A 58 6.46 -19.56 -12.33
N PHE A 59 6.79 -18.92 -13.45
CA PHE A 59 5.98 -17.88 -14.09
C PHE A 59 6.04 -18.07 -15.60
N ALA A 60 4.89 -18.35 -16.23
CA ALA A 60 4.85 -18.66 -17.66
C ALA A 60 5.35 -17.50 -18.53
N THR A 61 5.10 -16.27 -18.08
CA THR A 61 5.51 -15.04 -18.75
C THR A 61 6.12 -14.05 -17.76
N LYS A 62 6.78 -13.02 -18.30
CA LYS A 62 7.26 -11.87 -17.52
C LYS A 62 6.09 -11.09 -16.89
N ASP A 63 4.96 -11.03 -17.59
CA ASP A 63 3.71 -10.43 -17.10
C ASP A 63 3.16 -11.18 -15.89
N ASP A 64 3.16 -12.53 -15.91
CA ASP A 64 2.73 -13.35 -14.77
C ASP A 64 3.61 -13.09 -13.54
N LEU A 65 4.91 -12.92 -13.73
CA LEU A 65 5.81 -12.53 -12.65
C LEU A 65 5.49 -11.14 -12.14
N TYR A 66 5.22 -10.17 -13.02
CA TYR A 66 4.87 -8.80 -12.65
C TYR A 66 3.54 -8.74 -11.87
N ARG A 67 2.52 -9.49 -12.31
CA ARG A 67 1.25 -9.65 -11.59
C ARG A 67 1.43 -10.31 -10.22
N ALA A 68 2.27 -11.34 -10.13
CA ALA A 68 2.57 -12.00 -8.84
C ALA A 68 3.25 -11.06 -7.82
N ILE A 69 4.01 -10.07 -8.29
CA ILE A 69 4.56 -9.03 -7.41
C ILE A 69 3.44 -8.15 -6.85
N LEU A 70 2.47 -7.75 -7.68
CA LEU A 70 1.31 -6.98 -7.24
C LEU A 70 0.56 -7.73 -6.13
N ASP A 71 0.21 -8.99 -6.37
CA ASP A 71 -0.52 -9.82 -5.41
C ASP A 71 0.24 -9.94 -4.08
N TYR A 72 1.54 -10.17 -4.14
CA TYR A 72 2.41 -10.26 -2.96
C TYR A 72 2.43 -8.96 -2.15
N LYS A 73 2.61 -7.81 -2.82
CA LYS A 73 2.64 -6.48 -2.18
C LYS A 73 1.29 -6.07 -1.61
N VAL A 74 0.21 -6.34 -2.34
CA VAL A 74 -1.17 -6.09 -1.87
C VAL A 74 -1.47 -6.91 -0.63
N LYS A 75 -1.11 -8.20 -0.63
CA LYS A 75 -1.31 -9.08 0.53
C LYS A 75 -0.59 -8.53 1.77
N GLN A 76 0.68 -8.14 1.63
CA GLN A 76 1.45 -7.55 2.72
C GLN A 76 0.81 -6.26 3.27
N ALA A 77 0.27 -5.39 2.39
CA ALA A 77 -0.34 -4.14 2.79
C ALA A 77 -1.68 -4.33 3.50
N THR A 78 -2.49 -5.32 3.08
CA THR A 78 -3.91 -5.43 3.50
C THR A 78 -4.14 -6.31 4.72
N GLU A 79 -3.29 -7.30 5.00
CA GLU A 79 -3.53 -8.24 6.12
C GLU A 79 -3.53 -7.56 7.49
N ARG A 80 -2.59 -6.64 7.71
CA ARG A 80 -2.48 -5.90 8.97
C ARG A 80 -3.59 -4.88 9.15
N MET A 81 -3.86 -4.12 8.11
CA MET A 81 -4.79 -3.00 8.10
C MET A 81 -6.25 -3.41 8.35
N LYS A 82 -6.69 -4.56 7.82
CA LYS A 82 -8.10 -5.00 7.91
C LYS A 82 -8.60 -5.19 9.33
N LYS A 83 -7.79 -5.72 10.25
CA LYS A 83 -8.20 -6.02 11.61
C LYS A 83 -8.50 -4.74 12.38
N ASP A 84 -7.57 -3.80 12.37
CA ASP A 84 -7.66 -2.55 13.14
C ASP A 84 -8.80 -1.66 12.63
N LEU A 85 -9.00 -1.61 11.30
CA LEU A 85 -10.11 -0.87 10.68
C LEU A 85 -11.48 -1.44 11.06
N ASN A 86 -11.65 -2.77 11.04
CA ASN A 86 -12.92 -3.40 11.42
C ASN A 86 -13.25 -3.17 12.89
N GLU A 87 -12.25 -3.23 13.76
CA GLU A 87 -12.41 -2.97 15.19
C GLU A 87 -12.78 -1.50 15.47
N ALA A 88 -12.09 -0.54 14.86
CA ALA A 88 -12.41 0.87 14.96
C ALA A 88 -13.82 1.18 14.41
N ALA A 89 -14.18 0.59 13.27
CA ALA A 89 -15.50 0.75 12.66
C ALA A 89 -16.62 0.23 13.56
N SER A 90 -16.43 -0.93 14.21
CA SER A 90 -17.42 -1.50 15.12
C SER A 90 -17.67 -0.65 16.36
N ARG A 91 -16.63 0.03 16.85
CA ARG A 91 -16.70 1.00 17.97
C ARG A 91 -17.15 2.40 17.54
N LYS A 92 -17.34 2.63 16.24
CA LYS A 92 -17.63 3.96 15.68
C LYS A 92 -16.59 5.01 16.06
N ASP A 93 -15.33 4.59 16.22
CA ASP A 93 -14.21 5.46 16.55
C ASP A 93 -13.61 6.03 15.27
N ASP A 94 -14.08 7.22 14.90
CA ASP A 94 -13.69 7.89 13.66
C ASP A 94 -12.18 8.23 13.63
N ASN A 95 -11.62 8.65 14.77
CA ASN A 95 -10.20 8.97 14.87
C ASN A 95 -9.34 7.73 14.71
N ALA A 96 -9.70 6.62 15.38
CA ALA A 96 -8.98 5.36 15.24
C ALA A 96 -9.11 4.79 13.81
N TYR A 97 -10.30 4.88 13.20
CA TYR A 97 -10.53 4.38 11.85
C TYR A 97 -9.65 5.08 10.81
N PHE A 98 -9.74 6.40 10.72
CA PHE A 98 -8.96 7.17 9.76
C PHE A 98 -7.48 7.26 10.15
N GLY A 99 -7.17 7.28 11.46
CA GLY A 99 -5.81 7.33 11.98
C GLY A 99 -5.01 6.07 11.65
N SER A 100 -5.59 4.89 11.87
CA SER A 100 -4.96 3.62 11.50
C SER A 100 -4.75 3.53 9.99
N LEU A 101 -5.77 3.90 9.20
CA LEU A 101 -5.68 3.88 7.76
C LEU A 101 -4.57 4.80 7.22
N ALA A 102 -4.51 6.05 7.69
CA ALA A 102 -3.48 6.99 7.27
C ALA A 102 -2.09 6.54 7.71
N TYR A 103 -1.94 6.12 8.96
CA TYR A 103 -0.66 5.67 9.50
C TYR A 103 -0.13 4.44 8.76
N ASP A 104 -0.96 3.41 8.56
CA ASP A 104 -0.54 2.19 7.89
C ASP A 104 -0.15 2.44 6.43
N MET A 105 -0.87 3.32 5.72
CA MET A 105 -0.52 3.72 4.36
C MET A 105 0.83 4.46 4.32
N LEU A 106 1.07 5.42 5.20
CA LEU A 106 2.34 6.15 5.29
C LEU A 106 3.49 5.19 5.63
N GLU A 107 3.32 4.34 6.66
CA GLU A 107 4.32 3.37 7.08
C GLU A 107 4.67 2.36 5.99
N PHE A 108 3.66 1.85 5.28
CA PHE A 108 3.87 0.91 4.18
C PHE A 108 4.80 1.51 3.11
N HIS A 109 4.53 2.73 2.67
CA HIS A 109 5.32 3.39 1.63
C HIS A 109 6.67 3.92 2.13
N THR A 110 6.80 4.22 3.44
CA THR A 110 8.09 4.61 4.02
C THR A 110 9.03 3.41 4.15
N LYS A 111 8.49 2.24 4.52
CA LYS A 111 9.28 1.01 4.66
C LYS A 111 9.69 0.41 3.32
N ASP A 112 8.84 0.55 2.32
CA ASP A 112 9.07 -0.04 1.00
C ASP A 112 8.48 0.84 -0.12
N GLN A 113 9.36 1.56 -0.79
CA GLN A 113 9.01 2.40 -1.93
C GLN A 113 8.73 1.61 -3.21
N THR A 114 9.10 0.32 -3.24
CA THR A 114 9.06 -0.54 -4.42
C THR A 114 7.67 -0.57 -5.04
N PHE A 115 6.63 -0.73 -4.21
CA PHE A 115 5.26 -0.83 -4.69
C PHE A 115 4.76 0.44 -5.39
N MET A 116 5.02 1.61 -4.81
CA MET A 116 4.65 2.89 -5.41
C MET A 116 5.37 3.11 -6.75
N ARG A 117 6.67 2.80 -6.81
CA ARG A 117 7.46 2.91 -8.04
C ARG A 117 6.96 1.97 -9.12
N LEU A 118 6.60 0.73 -8.78
CA LEU A 118 6.01 -0.24 -9.72
C LEU A 118 4.72 0.29 -10.35
N LEU A 119 3.81 0.87 -9.56
CA LEU A 119 2.57 1.45 -10.07
C LEU A 119 2.82 2.67 -10.95
N LEU A 120 3.77 3.52 -10.59
CA LEU A 120 4.14 4.69 -11.38
C LEU A 120 4.76 4.28 -12.74
N PHE A 121 5.73 3.37 -12.74
CA PHE A 121 6.31 2.84 -13.98
C PHE A 121 5.26 2.18 -14.86
N SER A 122 4.40 1.33 -14.27
CA SER A 122 3.31 0.70 -15.02
C SER A 122 2.41 1.73 -15.71
N ALA A 123 2.03 2.78 -15.00
CA ALA A 123 1.18 3.84 -15.56
C ALA A 123 1.89 4.62 -16.68
N LEU A 124 3.18 4.94 -16.51
CA LEU A 124 3.97 5.70 -17.50
C LEU A 124 4.31 4.88 -18.73
N GLU A 125 4.51 3.57 -18.58
CA GLU A 125 4.81 2.64 -19.70
C GLU A 125 3.55 2.15 -20.42
N GLY A 126 2.35 2.50 -19.93
CA GLY A 126 1.07 2.00 -20.47
C GLY A 126 0.83 0.51 -20.21
N HIS A 127 1.47 -0.05 -19.18
CA HIS A 127 1.25 -1.42 -18.75
C HIS A 127 -0.02 -1.53 -17.89
N ASP A 128 -0.77 -2.63 -17.99
CA ASP A 128 -2.08 -2.82 -17.37
C ASP A 128 -2.06 -3.02 -15.83
N LEU A 129 -0.88 -3.25 -15.23
CA LEU A 129 -0.74 -3.53 -13.80
C LEU A 129 -1.35 -2.44 -12.91
N SER A 130 -1.09 -1.16 -13.24
CA SER A 130 -1.66 -0.03 -12.50
C SER A 130 -3.18 0.01 -12.63
N GLU A 131 -3.71 -0.25 -13.83
CA GLU A 131 -5.15 -0.32 -14.08
C GLU A 131 -5.80 -1.45 -13.28
N ILE A 132 -5.20 -2.64 -13.28
CA ILE A 132 -5.65 -3.79 -12.49
C ILE A 132 -5.71 -3.42 -11.01
N PHE A 133 -4.65 -2.81 -10.45
CA PHE A 133 -4.62 -2.37 -9.06
C PHE A 133 -5.74 -1.35 -8.75
N PHE A 134 -5.88 -0.31 -9.56
CA PHE A 134 -6.87 0.74 -9.32
C PHE A 134 -8.31 0.26 -9.51
N ASN A 135 -8.54 -0.71 -10.40
CA ASN A 135 -9.85 -1.32 -10.65
C ASN A 135 -10.22 -2.46 -9.68
N SER A 136 -9.29 -2.94 -8.87
CA SER A 136 -9.51 -3.95 -7.83
C SER A 136 -9.24 -3.40 -6.43
N THR A 137 -8.06 -3.57 -5.92
CA THR A 137 -7.65 -3.30 -4.52
C THR A 137 -7.94 -1.86 -4.09
N ALA A 138 -7.55 -0.88 -4.92
CA ALA A 138 -7.79 0.52 -4.58
C ALA A 138 -9.28 0.88 -4.63
N ARG A 139 -10.06 0.26 -5.52
CA ARG A 139 -11.53 0.39 -5.56
C ARG A 139 -12.16 -0.19 -4.30
N ASP A 140 -11.73 -1.38 -3.88
CA ASP A 140 -12.28 -2.06 -2.70
C ASP A 140 -12.02 -1.25 -1.43
N MET A 141 -10.81 -0.74 -1.26
CA MET A 141 -10.44 0.14 -0.15
C MET A 141 -11.33 1.41 -0.13
N ARG A 142 -11.45 2.10 -1.27
CA ARG A 142 -12.32 3.29 -1.35
C ARG A 142 -13.79 2.95 -1.07
N THR A 143 -14.25 1.78 -1.49
CA THR A 143 -15.62 1.32 -1.23
C THR A 143 -15.86 1.08 0.27
N GLN A 144 -14.90 0.53 0.99
CA GLN A 144 -14.97 0.35 2.44
C GLN A 144 -15.03 1.72 3.16
N ILE A 145 -14.18 2.67 2.79
CA ILE A 145 -14.18 4.02 3.35
C ILE A 145 -15.54 4.71 3.06
N ARG A 146 -16.04 4.64 1.84
CA ARG A 146 -17.36 5.18 1.47
C ARG A 146 -18.47 4.60 2.32
N ARG A 147 -18.47 3.28 2.55
CA ARG A 147 -19.46 2.61 3.39
C ARG A 147 -19.40 3.11 4.82
N TYR A 148 -18.21 3.25 5.38
CA TYR A 148 -18.02 3.81 6.71
C TYR A 148 -18.55 5.25 6.80
N ILE A 149 -18.14 6.15 5.90
CA ILE A 149 -18.64 7.53 5.87
C ILE A 149 -20.16 7.56 5.74
N LYS A 150 -20.76 6.75 4.87
CA LYS A 150 -22.22 6.66 4.69
C LYS A 150 -22.91 6.25 6.00
N GLN A 151 -22.36 5.28 6.72
CA GLN A 151 -22.88 4.87 8.02
C GLN A 151 -22.81 6.00 9.02
N ARG A 152 -21.67 6.71 9.11
CA ARG A 152 -21.51 7.82 10.05
C ARG A 152 -22.40 9.03 9.73
N ILE A 153 -22.75 9.25 8.47
CA ILE A 153 -23.78 10.22 8.06
C ILE A 153 -25.17 9.76 8.56
N ALA A 154 -25.51 8.47 8.41
CA ALA A 154 -26.77 7.93 8.91
C ALA A 154 -26.88 8.00 10.45
N ASP A 155 -25.75 7.84 11.15
CA ASP A 155 -25.66 8.00 12.60
C ASP A 155 -25.73 9.49 13.06
N GLY A 156 -25.73 10.46 12.15
CA GLY A 156 -25.71 11.90 12.47
C GLY A 156 -24.33 12.44 12.88
N ALA A 157 -23.29 11.61 12.94
CA ALA A 157 -21.94 12.04 13.32
C ALA A 157 -21.23 12.85 12.23
N PHE A 158 -21.54 12.56 10.96
CA PHE A 158 -21.02 13.31 9.83
C PHE A 158 -22.15 14.06 9.12
N ARG A 159 -21.85 15.26 8.64
CA ARG A 159 -22.75 16.01 7.76
C ARG A 159 -22.89 15.31 6.40
N ARG A 160 -23.92 15.61 5.67
CA ARG A 160 -24.11 15.10 4.31
C ARG A 160 -23.00 15.61 3.39
N VAL A 161 -22.23 14.68 2.83
CA VAL A 161 -21.15 14.92 1.86
C VAL A 161 -21.23 13.90 0.74
N ASP A 162 -20.63 14.19 -0.41
CA ASP A 162 -20.35 13.17 -1.41
C ASP A 162 -19.32 12.18 -0.83
N THR A 163 -19.79 10.98 -0.52
CA THR A 163 -18.97 9.95 0.13
C THR A 163 -17.86 9.40 -0.78
N ALA A 164 -18.04 9.47 -2.11
CA ALA A 164 -17.02 9.04 -3.06
C ALA A 164 -15.89 10.09 -3.14
N LEU A 165 -16.24 11.35 -3.18
CA LEU A 165 -15.29 12.46 -3.15
C LEU A 165 -14.54 12.50 -1.81
N ALA A 166 -15.24 12.36 -0.68
CA ALA A 166 -14.64 12.36 0.65
C ALA A 166 -13.62 11.21 0.81
N ALA A 167 -13.98 9.98 0.40
CA ALA A 167 -13.06 8.84 0.43
C ALA A 167 -11.83 9.07 -0.47
N ARG A 168 -12.02 9.65 -1.66
CA ARG A 168 -10.92 9.95 -2.59
C ARG A 168 -10.03 11.07 -2.04
N ALA A 169 -10.59 12.10 -1.45
CA ALA A 169 -9.85 13.21 -0.86
C ALA A 169 -8.96 12.73 0.28
N PHE A 170 -9.50 11.91 1.20
CA PHE A 170 -8.72 11.36 2.31
C PHE A 170 -7.54 10.51 1.82
N VAL A 171 -7.81 9.53 0.95
CA VAL A 171 -6.76 8.66 0.39
C VAL A 171 -5.74 9.49 -0.40
N GLY A 172 -6.20 10.50 -1.15
CA GLY A 172 -5.35 11.40 -1.94
C GLY A 172 -4.37 12.20 -1.09
N MET A 173 -4.81 12.78 0.04
CA MET A 173 -3.92 13.49 0.97
C MET A 173 -2.80 12.58 1.48
N VAL A 174 -3.14 11.36 1.93
CA VAL A 174 -2.17 10.42 2.49
C VAL A 174 -1.19 9.91 1.43
N LEU A 175 -1.70 9.51 0.25
CA LEU A 175 -0.86 9.01 -0.85
C LEU A 175 0.03 10.10 -1.43
N ASN A 176 -0.47 11.32 -1.57
CA ASN A 176 0.35 12.44 -2.04
C ASN A 176 1.54 12.69 -1.11
N GLN A 177 1.31 12.73 0.21
CA GLN A 177 2.39 12.88 1.19
C GLN A 177 3.40 11.72 1.12
N ALA A 178 2.91 10.48 1.01
CA ALA A 178 3.79 9.34 0.84
C ALA A 178 4.64 9.44 -0.43
N GLN A 179 4.05 9.90 -1.54
CA GLN A 179 4.74 10.08 -2.82
C GLN A 179 5.77 11.20 -2.75
N VAL A 180 5.40 12.37 -2.22
CA VAL A 180 6.27 13.53 -2.10
C VAL A 180 7.50 13.18 -1.25
N ARG A 181 7.30 12.58 -0.09
CA ARG A 181 8.39 12.18 0.80
C ARG A 181 9.28 11.08 0.21
N ASN A 182 8.69 10.02 -0.32
CA ASN A 182 9.45 8.80 -0.63
C ASN A 182 9.93 8.73 -2.10
N ILE A 183 9.29 9.46 -3.03
CA ILE A 183 9.68 9.46 -4.45
C ILE A 183 10.43 10.74 -4.81
N PHE A 184 9.91 11.89 -4.36
CA PHE A 184 10.52 13.20 -4.66
C PHE A 184 11.53 13.65 -3.59
N HIS A 185 11.63 12.90 -2.45
CA HIS A 185 12.56 13.17 -1.35
C HIS A 185 12.37 14.57 -0.73
N ASP A 186 11.13 15.06 -0.75
CA ASP A 186 10.76 16.31 -0.12
C ASP A 186 10.07 16.03 1.22
N ASP A 187 10.69 16.44 2.33
CA ASP A 187 10.22 16.26 3.70
C ASP A 187 10.34 17.58 4.49
N ASP A 188 9.82 18.66 3.90
CA ASP A 188 9.84 20.00 4.47
C ASP A 188 9.11 20.10 5.82
N LEU A 189 8.04 19.31 5.98
CA LEU A 189 7.22 19.30 7.20
C LEU A 189 7.88 18.60 8.40
N LYS A 190 8.89 17.74 8.19
CA LYS A 190 9.66 17.02 9.23
C LYS A 190 8.82 16.34 10.31
N LEU A 191 7.63 15.86 9.96
CA LEU A 191 6.73 15.15 10.87
C LEU A 191 6.93 13.64 10.75
N SER A 192 6.82 12.93 11.87
CA SER A 192 6.73 11.45 11.84
C SER A 192 5.46 11.00 11.13
N ASN A 193 5.42 9.73 10.65
CA ASN A 193 4.22 9.19 10.03
C ASN A 193 2.99 9.24 10.96
N ARG A 194 3.19 9.07 12.28
CA ARG A 194 2.10 9.20 13.26
C ARG A 194 1.59 10.63 13.33
N GLN A 195 2.47 11.59 13.49
CA GLN A 195 2.09 13.01 13.55
C GLN A 195 1.40 13.47 12.26
N MET A 196 1.90 13.00 11.09
CA MET A 196 1.28 13.31 9.80
C MET A 196 -0.12 12.70 9.68
N ALA A 197 -0.28 11.43 10.07
CA ALA A 197 -1.59 10.76 10.09
C ALA A 197 -2.58 11.52 10.98
N ASP A 198 -2.18 11.89 12.21
CA ASP A 198 -3.02 12.62 13.14
C ASP A 198 -3.47 13.97 12.56
N ARG A 199 -2.56 14.73 11.93
CA ARG A 199 -2.88 16.01 11.27
C ARG A 199 -3.86 15.85 10.11
N PHE A 200 -3.67 14.82 9.27
CA PHE A 200 -4.61 14.56 8.18
C PHE A 200 -5.99 14.16 8.69
N VAL A 201 -6.05 13.37 9.76
CA VAL A 201 -7.32 13.00 10.39
C VAL A 201 -8.03 14.21 10.96
N ASP A 202 -7.33 15.07 11.68
CA ASP A 202 -7.89 16.29 12.24
C ASP A 202 -8.48 17.20 11.13
N LEU A 203 -7.71 17.45 10.07
CA LEU A 203 -8.17 18.25 8.92
C LEU A 203 -9.38 17.62 8.24
N PHE A 204 -9.34 16.33 7.99
CA PHE A 204 -10.41 15.63 7.29
C PHE A 204 -11.69 15.59 8.12
N LEU A 205 -11.58 15.19 9.39
CA LEU A 205 -12.74 15.09 10.27
C LEU A 205 -13.35 16.46 10.60
N ALA A 206 -12.54 17.51 10.76
CA ALA A 206 -13.06 18.88 10.90
C ALA A 206 -13.93 19.27 9.69
N GLY A 207 -13.59 18.80 8.49
CA GLY A 207 -14.33 19.07 7.27
C GLY A 207 -15.63 18.28 7.11
N ILE A 208 -15.80 17.13 7.75
CA ILE A 208 -16.95 16.24 7.54
C ILE A 208 -17.81 15.97 8.78
N ARG A 209 -17.36 16.29 9.98
CA ARG A 209 -18.17 16.15 11.20
C ARG A 209 -19.36 17.09 11.14
N SER A 210 -20.50 16.63 11.69
CA SER A 210 -21.65 17.50 11.92
C SER A 210 -21.23 18.62 12.88
N PRO A 211 -21.72 19.85 12.69
CA PRO A 211 -21.59 20.89 13.71
C PRO A 211 -22.08 20.32 15.06
N ARG A 212 -21.33 20.53 16.14
CA ARG A 212 -21.86 20.24 17.45
C ARG A 212 -23.07 21.19 17.62
N ASP A 213 -24.22 20.65 18.01
CA ASP A 213 -25.33 21.46 18.48
C ASP A 213 -24.81 22.21 19.73
N ASN A 214 -24.27 23.39 19.54
CA ASN A 214 -24.06 24.32 20.64
C ASN A 214 -25.47 24.72 21.04
N GLY A 215 -25.99 24.07 22.07
CA GLY A 215 -27.28 24.42 22.64
C GLY A 215 -27.40 25.92 22.84
N PRO A 216 -28.65 26.49 22.96
CA PRO A 216 -28.92 27.93 22.97
C PRO A 216 -28.49 28.57 24.31
N ASP A 217 -27.17 28.60 24.60
CA ASP A 217 -26.64 29.34 25.75
C ASP A 217 -25.33 30.02 25.39
N SER A 218 -25.44 31.10 24.64
CA SER A 218 -24.52 32.21 24.70
C SER A 218 -25.23 33.48 24.15
N GLU A 219 -26.17 34.00 24.96
CA GLU A 219 -26.54 35.41 24.79
C GLU A 219 -25.31 36.27 25.03
N PRO A 220 -25.01 37.24 24.14
CA PRO A 220 -23.96 38.20 24.43
C PRO A 220 -24.43 39.11 25.54
N THR A 221 -23.81 39.02 26.69
CA THR A 221 -23.96 39.97 27.79
C THR A 221 -23.60 41.38 27.23
N LYS A 222 -24.56 42.25 27.31
CA LYS A 222 -24.44 43.69 26.96
C LYS A 222 -23.42 44.38 27.87
#